data_3c78dc7331345e0b9a4cf481c85fa4e8
#
_entry.id   3c78dc7331345e0b9a4cf481c85fa4e8
#
_cell.length_a   1.000
_cell.length_b   1.000
_cell.length_c   1.000
_cell.angle_alpha   90.00
_cell.angle_beta   90.00
_cell.angle_gamma   90.00
#
_symmetry.space_group_name_H-M   'P 1'
#
loop_
_entity.id
_entity.type
_entity.pdbx_description
1 polymer ?
#
loop_
_entity_poly.entity_id
_entity_poly.type
_entity_poly.pdbx_seq_one_letter_code
_entity_poly.pdbx_strand_id
1 'polypeptide(L)'
;MAIFVGSLQIRIDMPQFTHLHVHTQYSILDGAASIPSLMKRAKEFGMTAVAITDHGNMFGVKEFYDAANAAGLKPILGCEVYVVKNHREKDKDETAGDHLILLAKNLKGYHNLVKLVSYSWTEGFYYKPRIDKELLRQYHEGLICSSACLGG
;
A
#
# COMPACT_ATOMS: atom_id res chain seq x y z
N MET A 1 44.15 17.34 37.52
CA MET A 1 42.93 16.58 37.90
C MET A 1 41.91 16.87 36.82
N ALA A 2 41.82 16.00 35.79
CA ALA A 2 40.90 16.17 34.67
C ALA A 2 39.61 15.42 34.99
N ILE A 3 38.51 16.15 35.02
CA ILE A 3 37.15 15.56 35.22
C ILE A 3 36.64 15.14 33.83
N PHE A 4 36.62 13.83 33.59
CA PHE A 4 35.93 13.26 32.43
C PHE A 4 34.44 13.34 32.69
N VAL A 5 33.71 14.25 32.02
CA VAL A 5 32.26 14.23 31.93
C VAL A 5 31.95 13.29 30.77
N GLY A 6 31.63 12.04 31.08
CA GLY A 6 31.11 11.09 30.10
C GLY A 6 29.77 11.59 29.60
N SER A 7 29.69 11.90 28.30
CA SER A 7 28.40 12.18 27.65
C SER A 7 27.53 10.91 27.66
N LEU A 8 26.56 10.87 28.53
CA LEU A 8 25.53 9.86 28.52
C LEU A 8 24.64 10.10 27.27
N GLN A 9 24.99 9.45 26.17
CA GLN A 9 24.09 9.42 25.02
C GLN A 9 22.91 8.52 25.36
N ILE A 10 21.83 9.14 25.83
CA ILE A 10 20.53 8.46 25.92
C ILE A 10 20.10 8.15 24.47
N ARG A 11 20.33 6.92 24.00
CA ARG A 11 19.66 6.39 22.82
C ARG A 11 18.20 6.23 23.20
N ILE A 12 17.36 7.19 22.81
CA ILE A 12 15.92 6.98 22.77
C ILE A 12 15.72 5.98 21.63
N ASP A 13 15.44 4.73 21.98
CA ASP A 13 15.02 3.71 21.01
C ASP A 13 13.64 4.16 20.50
N MET A 14 13.65 4.92 19.40
CA MET A 14 12.40 5.29 18.72
C MET A 14 11.75 4.01 18.23
N PRO A 15 10.48 3.74 18.59
CA PRO A 15 9.79 2.54 18.10
C PRO A 15 9.83 2.53 16.57
N GLN A 16 10.25 1.39 16.01
CA GLN A 16 10.28 1.23 14.56
C GLN A 16 8.84 1.32 14.02
N PHE A 17 8.58 2.31 13.18
CA PHE A 17 7.29 2.51 12.55
C PHE A 17 7.38 2.22 11.05
N THR A 18 6.33 1.61 10.49
CA THR A 18 6.21 1.33 9.06
C THR A 18 4.85 1.82 8.58
N HIS A 19 4.82 2.72 7.61
CA HIS A 19 3.59 3.09 6.94
C HIS A 19 3.08 1.94 6.07
N LEU A 20 1.85 1.48 6.32
CA LEU A 20 1.19 0.40 5.59
C LEU A 20 0.09 0.88 4.63
N HIS A 21 -0.25 2.16 4.67
CA HIS A 21 -1.22 2.81 3.78
C HIS A 21 -0.59 4.09 3.23
N VAL A 22 -0.12 4.05 1.99
CA VAL A 22 0.66 5.12 1.35
C VAL A 22 0.25 5.26 -0.10
N HIS A 23 -0.11 6.48 -0.50
CA HIS A 23 -0.41 6.87 -1.87
C HIS A 23 0.78 7.58 -2.49
N THR A 24 1.23 7.09 -3.66
CA THR A 24 2.32 7.70 -4.43
C THR A 24 1.76 8.60 -5.54
N GLN A 25 2.63 9.16 -6.35
CA GLN A 25 2.27 9.90 -7.57
C GLN A 25 1.37 9.12 -8.54
N TYR A 26 1.25 7.80 -8.38
CA TYR A 26 0.37 6.95 -9.17
C TYR A 26 -1.09 6.93 -8.66
N SER A 27 -1.36 7.54 -7.52
CA SER A 27 -2.69 7.95 -7.06
C SER A 27 -3.01 9.33 -7.65
N ILE A 28 -3.32 9.39 -8.93
CA ILE A 28 -3.23 10.56 -9.83
C ILE A 28 -3.95 11.81 -9.31
N LEU A 29 -5.05 11.67 -8.59
CA LEU A 29 -5.86 12.82 -8.16
C LEU A 29 -5.35 13.49 -6.87
N ASP A 30 -4.68 12.74 -5.99
CA ASP A 30 -4.34 13.20 -4.64
C ASP A 30 -2.95 12.76 -4.16
N GLY A 31 -2.28 11.85 -4.86
CA GLY A 31 -0.95 11.38 -4.52
C GLY A 31 0.16 12.34 -4.90
N ALA A 32 0.70 13.09 -3.95
CA ALA A 32 1.80 14.04 -4.17
C ALA A 32 3.20 13.46 -3.93
N ALA A 33 3.29 12.26 -3.33
CA ALA A 33 4.57 11.67 -2.96
C ALA A 33 5.22 10.95 -4.15
N SER A 34 6.29 11.52 -4.72
CA SER A 34 7.10 10.77 -5.68
C SER A 34 7.85 9.63 -4.99
N ILE A 35 8.02 8.51 -5.69
CA ILE A 35 8.70 7.33 -5.13
C ILE A 35 10.11 7.67 -4.62
N PRO A 36 10.97 8.42 -5.34
CA PRO A 36 12.27 8.81 -4.81
C PRO A 36 12.20 9.65 -3.53
N SER A 37 11.24 10.60 -3.45
CA SER A 37 11.05 11.41 -2.26
C SER A 37 10.55 10.58 -1.07
N LEU A 38 9.67 9.62 -1.31
CA LEU A 38 9.17 8.70 -0.30
C LEU A 38 10.31 7.85 0.29
N MET A 39 11.18 7.28 -0.56
CA MET A 39 12.35 6.51 -0.11
C MET A 39 13.31 7.36 0.73
N LYS A 40 13.59 8.59 0.28
CA LYS A 40 14.43 9.54 1.03
C LYS A 40 13.85 9.80 2.42
N ARG A 41 12.56 10.14 2.51
CA ARG A 41 11.90 10.44 3.80
C ARG A 41 11.83 9.23 4.72
N ALA A 42 11.52 8.04 4.20
CA ALA A 42 11.52 6.81 4.98
C ALA A 42 12.89 6.55 5.63
N LYS A 43 13.98 6.76 4.90
CA LYS A 43 15.34 6.64 5.44
C LYS A 43 15.65 7.71 6.49
N GLU A 44 15.29 8.96 6.25
CA GLU A 44 15.50 10.06 7.20
C GLU A 44 14.81 9.80 8.55
N PHE A 45 13.65 9.15 8.52
CA PHE A 45 12.92 8.74 9.73
C PHE A 45 13.39 7.38 10.30
N GLY A 46 14.43 6.78 9.76
CA GLY A 46 14.97 5.50 10.24
C GLY A 46 14.04 4.30 10.02
N MET A 47 13.10 4.40 9.09
CA MET A 47 12.24 3.27 8.74
C MET A 47 13.04 2.16 8.08
N THR A 48 12.66 0.91 8.33
CA THR A 48 13.25 -0.28 7.70
C THR A 48 12.40 -0.86 6.58
N ALA A 49 11.13 -0.43 6.50
CA ALA A 49 10.17 -0.86 5.50
C ALA A 49 9.18 0.27 5.17
N VAL A 50 8.55 0.19 4.01
CA VAL A 50 7.48 1.09 3.59
C VAL A 50 6.56 0.38 2.60
N ALA A 51 5.26 0.69 2.63
CA ALA A 51 4.30 0.13 1.69
C ALA A 51 4.00 1.09 0.53
N ILE A 52 3.50 0.52 -0.57
CA ILE A 52 2.76 1.21 -1.63
C ILE A 52 1.35 0.65 -1.68
N THR A 53 0.35 1.52 -1.66
CA THR A 53 -1.08 1.15 -1.67
C THR A 53 -1.90 2.18 -2.44
N ASP A 54 -1.51 2.42 -3.70
CA ASP A 54 -2.18 3.39 -4.55
C ASP A 54 -3.65 3.03 -4.83
N HIS A 55 -4.44 4.04 -5.14
CA HIS A 55 -5.88 3.94 -5.41
C HIS A 55 -6.18 3.04 -6.61
N GLY A 56 -6.68 1.83 -6.36
CA GLY A 56 -7.19 0.91 -7.36
C GLY A 56 -6.20 0.48 -8.44
N ASN A 57 -4.90 0.68 -8.25
CA ASN A 57 -3.91 0.33 -9.26
C ASN A 57 -2.58 -0.14 -8.65
N MET A 58 -1.75 -0.76 -9.48
CA MET A 58 -0.39 -1.21 -9.17
C MET A 58 0.64 -0.63 -10.15
N PHE A 59 0.38 0.53 -10.73
CA PHE A 59 1.22 1.09 -11.81
C PHE A 59 2.64 1.42 -11.32
N GLY A 60 2.78 1.90 -10.09
CA GLY A 60 4.06 2.25 -9.50
C GLY A 60 4.84 1.10 -8.85
N VAL A 61 4.26 -0.10 -8.77
CA VAL A 61 4.81 -1.20 -7.96
C VAL A 61 6.23 -1.61 -8.37
N LYS A 62 6.53 -1.66 -9.68
CA LYS A 62 7.87 -2.03 -10.16
C LYS A 62 8.90 -0.97 -9.80
N GLU A 63 8.62 0.31 -10.09
CA GLU A 63 9.48 1.43 -9.74
C GLU A 63 9.71 1.50 -8.23
N PHE A 64 8.64 1.34 -7.44
CA PHE A 64 8.70 1.33 -5.98
C PHE A 64 9.57 0.18 -5.45
N TYR A 65 9.40 -1.02 -5.98
CA TYR A 65 10.19 -2.20 -5.58
C TYR A 65 11.69 -1.97 -5.80
N ASP A 66 12.06 -1.48 -6.97
CA ASP A 66 13.46 -1.22 -7.32
C ASP A 66 14.05 -0.10 -6.45
N ALA A 67 13.31 1.01 -6.28
CA ALA A 67 13.74 2.13 -5.48
C ALA A 67 13.91 1.79 -3.99
N ALA A 68 12.99 1.00 -3.43
CA ALA A 68 13.07 0.57 -2.04
C ALA A 68 14.27 -0.35 -1.81
N ASN A 69 14.49 -1.34 -2.69
CA ASN A 69 15.67 -2.21 -2.60
C ASN A 69 16.97 -1.43 -2.74
N ALA A 70 17.07 -0.50 -3.69
CA ALA A 70 18.23 0.37 -3.86
C ALA A 70 18.49 1.26 -2.61
N ALA A 71 17.42 1.66 -1.92
CA ALA A 71 17.51 2.42 -0.68
C ALA A 71 17.80 1.56 0.56
N GLY A 72 17.84 0.24 0.45
CA GLY A 72 17.97 -0.69 1.58
C GLY A 72 16.74 -0.77 2.48
N LEU A 73 15.54 -0.45 1.92
CA LEU A 73 14.26 -0.54 2.60
C LEU A 73 13.53 -1.80 2.12
N LYS A 74 12.78 -2.45 3.03
CA LYS A 74 11.90 -3.56 2.66
C LYS A 74 10.64 -3.02 1.95
N PRO A 75 10.43 -3.35 0.65
CA PRO A 75 9.18 -2.98 -0.03
C PRO A 75 8.01 -3.85 0.45
N ILE A 76 6.90 -3.23 0.76
CA ILE A 76 5.62 -3.90 1.03
C ILE A 76 4.68 -3.52 -0.10
N LEU A 77 4.32 -4.49 -0.93
CA LEU A 77 3.52 -4.27 -2.13
C LEU A 77 2.04 -4.47 -1.82
N GLY A 78 1.23 -3.49 -2.15
CA GLY A 78 -0.19 -3.49 -1.89
C GLY A 78 -0.99 -2.63 -2.87
N CYS A 79 -2.27 -2.53 -2.59
CA CYS A 79 -3.21 -1.68 -3.31
C CYS A 79 -4.38 -1.32 -2.38
N GLU A 80 -4.87 -0.10 -2.46
CA GLU A 80 -6.18 0.25 -1.93
C GLU A 80 -7.23 -0.14 -2.97
N VAL A 81 -8.07 -1.11 -2.64
CA VAL A 81 -9.14 -1.59 -3.53
C VAL A 81 -10.50 -1.09 -3.08
N TYR A 82 -11.45 -1.06 -4.00
CA TYR A 82 -12.84 -0.62 -3.77
C TYR A 82 -13.75 -1.84 -3.79
N VAL A 83 -14.41 -2.12 -2.66
CA VAL A 83 -15.25 -3.30 -2.47
C VAL A 83 -16.71 -2.93 -2.56
N VAL A 84 -17.45 -3.58 -3.44
CA VAL A 84 -18.90 -3.41 -3.65
C VAL A 84 -19.62 -4.74 -3.43
N LYS A 85 -20.95 -4.76 -3.49
CA LYS A 85 -21.75 -6.00 -3.36
C LYS A 85 -21.52 -6.94 -4.55
N ASN A 86 -21.57 -6.39 -5.77
CA ASN A 86 -21.32 -7.13 -7.01
C ASN A 86 -20.53 -6.25 -7.98
N HIS A 87 -19.28 -6.61 -8.25
CA HIS A 87 -18.37 -5.79 -9.05
C HIS A 87 -18.80 -5.68 -10.53
N ARG A 88 -19.62 -6.61 -11.05
CA ARG A 88 -20.11 -6.59 -12.42
C ARG A 88 -21.34 -5.71 -12.60
N GLU A 89 -22.07 -5.41 -11.54
CA GLU A 89 -23.24 -4.55 -11.59
C GLU A 89 -22.82 -3.06 -11.59
N LYS A 90 -23.50 -2.28 -12.43
CA LYS A 90 -23.28 -0.82 -12.54
C LYS A 90 -24.37 -0.09 -11.77
N ASP A 91 -24.40 -0.31 -10.46
CA ASP A 91 -25.33 0.36 -9.56
C ASP A 91 -24.90 1.79 -9.30
N LYS A 92 -25.81 2.75 -9.51
CA LYS A 92 -25.55 4.18 -9.28
C LYS A 92 -25.36 4.50 -7.79
N ASP A 93 -25.90 3.70 -6.91
CA ASP A 93 -25.80 3.88 -5.46
C ASP A 93 -24.54 3.26 -4.88
N GLU A 94 -23.82 2.46 -5.67
CA GLU A 94 -22.55 1.79 -5.29
C GLU A 94 -21.34 2.21 -6.16
N THR A 95 -21.25 3.47 -6.53
CA THR A 95 -20.18 3.95 -7.42
C THR A 95 -18.81 4.01 -6.75
N ALA A 96 -18.74 4.26 -5.44
CA ALA A 96 -17.50 4.48 -4.70
C ALA A 96 -16.87 3.17 -4.21
N GLY A 97 -17.65 2.25 -3.66
CA GLY A 97 -17.19 1.06 -2.95
C GLY A 97 -16.52 1.39 -1.60
N ASP A 98 -16.47 0.41 -0.69
CA ASP A 98 -15.75 0.52 0.58
C ASP A 98 -14.24 0.37 0.32
N HIS A 99 -13.42 1.21 0.96
CA HIS A 99 -11.97 1.16 0.80
C HIS A 99 -11.36 0.04 1.64
N LEU A 100 -10.51 -0.77 1.04
CA LEU A 100 -9.82 -1.89 1.69
C LEU A 100 -8.36 -1.92 1.27
N ILE A 101 -7.44 -2.03 2.24
CA ILE A 101 -6.02 -2.20 1.95
C ILE A 101 -5.70 -3.69 1.83
N LEU A 102 -5.09 -4.07 0.71
CA LEU A 102 -4.56 -5.41 0.50
C LEU A 102 -3.04 -5.34 0.34
N LEU A 103 -2.32 -6.11 1.16
CA LEU A 103 -0.86 -6.20 1.13
C LEU A 103 -0.42 -7.62 0.77
N ALA A 104 0.53 -7.76 -0.14
CA ALA A 104 1.09 -9.04 -0.52
C ALA A 104 2.07 -9.54 0.55
N LYS A 105 1.75 -10.66 1.21
CA LYS A 105 2.60 -11.32 2.20
C LYS A 105 3.75 -12.11 1.56
N ASN A 106 3.51 -12.64 0.36
CA ASN A 106 4.44 -13.49 -0.38
C ASN A 106 4.14 -13.45 -1.89
N LEU A 107 4.90 -14.19 -2.70
CA LEU A 107 4.74 -14.21 -4.15
C LEU A 107 3.34 -14.67 -4.59
N LYS A 108 2.73 -15.64 -3.89
CA LYS A 108 1.36 -16.08 -4.16
C LYS A 108 0.37 -14.92 -3.97
N GLY A 109 0.50 -14.19 -2.85
CA GLY A 109 -0.31 -13.00 -2.58
C GLY A 109 -0.11 -11.90 -3.62
N TYR A 110 1.13 -11.66 -4.05
CA TYR A 110 1.40 -10.71 -5.12
C TYR A 110 0.67 -11.09 -6.43
N HIS A 111 0.75 -12.34 -6.87
CA HIS A 111 0.03 -12.81 -8.05
C HIS A 111 -1.49 -12.71 -7.89
N ASN A 112 -2.01 -12.99 -6.70
CA ASN A 112 -3.43 -12.85 -6.40
C ASN A 112 -3.86 -11.38 -6.41
N LEU A 113 -3.05 -10.47 -5.85
CA LEU A 113 -3.31 -9.04 -5.89
C LEU A 113 -3.35 -8.52 -7.32
N VAL A 114 -2.40 -8.94 -8.17
CA VAL A 114 -2.39 -8.59 -9.60
C VAL A 114 -3.69 -9.03 -10.27
N LYS A 115 -4.20 -10.25 -9.98
CA LYS A 115 -5.48 -10.72 -10.52
C LYS A 115 -6.66 -9.88 -10.05
N LEU A 116 -6.75 -9.60 -8.74
CA LEU A 116 -7.82 -8.78 -8.17
C LEU A 116 -7.85 -7.39 -8.82
N VAL A 117 -6.70 -6.73 -8.92
CA VAL A 117 -6.60 -5.42 -9.56
C VAL A 117 -6.92 -5.52 -11.05
N SER A 118 -6.47 -6.56 -11.75
CA SER A 118 -6.81 -6.74 -13.19
C SER A 118 -8.31 -6.92 -13.40
N TYR A 119 -8.96 -7.78 -12.61
CA TYR A 119 -10.43 -7.96 -12.70
C TYR A 119 -11.20 -6.69 -12.34
N SER A 120 -10.71 -5.91 -11.38
CA SER A 120 -11.36 -4.64 -11.03
C SER A 120 -11.40 -3.66 -12.20
N TRP A 121 -10.40 -3.68 -13.07
CA TRP A 121 -10.35 -2.84 -14.28
C TRP A 121 -11.11 -3.44 -15.47
N THR A 122 -11.02 -4.76 -15.68
CA THR A 122 -11.59 -5.40 -16.88
C THR A 122 -13.07 -5.73 -16.73
N GLU A 123 -13.53 -6.07 -15.53
CA GLU A 123 -14.90 -6.50 -15.26
C GLU A 123 -15.63 -5.55 -14.30
N GLY A 124 -14.90 -5.00 -13.32
CA GLY A 124 -15.48 -4.24 -12.22
C GLY A 124 -15.52 -2.73 -12.40
N PHE A 125 -15.01 -2.20 -13.52
CA PHE A 125 -14.88 -0.75 -13.69
C PHE A 125 -16.24 -0.08 -13.89
N TYR A 126 -16.59 0.77 -12.91
CA TYR A 126 -17.71 1.71 -13.01
C TYR A 126 -17.39 2.91 -12.12
N TYR A 127 -17.00 4.04 -12.70
CA TYR A 127 -16.35 5.20 -12.08
C TYR A 127 -15.01 4.89 -11.40
N LYS A 128 -14.89 3.74 -10.72
CA LYS A 128 -13.67 3.23 -10.08
C LYS A 128 -13.48 1.75 -10.41
N PRO A 129 -12.25 1.22 -10.32
CA PRO A 129 -11.99 -0.22 -10.45
C PRO A 129 -12.45 -0.94 -9.17
N ARG A 130 -13.52 -1.74 -9.25
CA ARG A 130 -14.17 -2.34 -8.09
C ARG A 130 -14.00 -3.86 -8.08
N ILE A 131 -13.92 -4.41 -6.89
CA ILE A 131 -14.01 -5.86 -6.64
C ILE A 131 -15.21 -6.15 -5.71
N ASP A 132 -15.53 -7.40 -5.50
CA ASP A 132 -16.48 -7.84 -4.50
C ASP A 132 -15.90 -8.91 -3.57
N LYS A 133 -16.67 -9.28 -2.55
CA LYS A 133 -16.26 -10.28 -1.56
C LYS A 133 -16.09 -11.68 -2.17
N GLU A 134 -16.81 -11.98 -3.25
CA GLU A 134 -16.70 -13.27 -3.94
C GLU A 134 -15.37 -13.37 -4.66
N LEU A 135 -14.99 -12.35 -5.42
CA LEU A 135 -13.71 -12.28 -6.09
C LEU A 135 -12.55 -12.31 -5.07
N LEU A 136 -12.72 -11.60 -3.95
CA LEU A 136 -11.73 -11.59 -2.88
C LEU A 136 -11.55 -12.99 -2.25
N ARG A 137 -12.65 -13.76 -2.02
CA ARG A 137 -12.56 -15.14 -1.52
C ARG A 137 -11.79 -16.05 -2.46
N GLN A 138 -11.85 -15.85 -3.77
CA GLN A 138 -11.11 -16.65 -4.74
C GLN A 138 -9.61 -16.38 -4.73
N TYR A 139 -9.20 -15.13 -4.43
CA TYR A 139 -7.82 -14.66 -4.56
C TYR A 139 -7.22 -14.10 -3.27
N HIS A 140 -7.74 -14.47 -2.08
CA HIS A 140 -7.24 -13.95 -0.80
C HIS A 140 -5.93 -14.58 -0.31
N GLU A 141 -5.57 -15.78 -0.80
CA GLU A 141 -4.42 -16.50 -0.31
C GLU A 141 -3.12 -15.68 -0.45
N GLY A 142 -2.37 -15.59 0.65
CA GLY A 142 -1.13 -14.82 0.69
C GLY A 142 -1.30 -13.30 0.78
N LEU A 143 -2.53 -12.81 1.01
CA LEU A 143 -2.82 -11.41 1.27
C LEU A 143 -3.04 -11.14 2.76
N ILE A 144 -2.65 -9.95 3.17
CA ILE A 144 -3.01 -9.33 4.45
C ILE A 144 -4.01 -8.23 4.12
N CYS A 145 -5.09 -8.16 4.89
CA CYS A 145 -6.17 -7.20 4.70
C CYS A 145 -6.26 -6.28 5.91
N SER A 146 -6.48 -5.00 5.67
CA SER A 146 -6.76 -3.99 6.69
C SER A 146 -7.85 -3.04 6.20
N SER A 147 -8.69 -2.51 7.11
CA SER A 147 -9.54 -1.36 6.82
C SER A 147 -8.65 -0.18 6.41
N ALA A 148 -9.11 0.62 5.44
CA ALA A 148 -8.30 1.70 4.91
C ALA A 148 -8.41 2.99 5.74
N CYS A 149 -9.42 3.78 5.42
CA CYS A 149 -9.69 5.10 6.01
C CYS A 149 -11.16 5.19 6.43
N LEU A 150 -11.71 6.41 6.59
CA LEU A 150 -13.13 6.62 6.89
C LEU A 150 -14.07 6.15 5.76
N GLY A 151 -13.54 5.87 4.57
CA GLY A 151 -14.28 5.30 3.45
C GLY A 151 -14.25 3.77 3.40
N GLY A 152 -13.68 3.11 4.44
CA GLY A 152 -13.56 1.65 4.53
C GLY A 152 -14.54 1.02 5.52
#